data_808768a3e81c4e21c04c6f2c4f951d64
#
_entry.id   808768a3e81c4e21c04c6f2c4f951d64
#
_cell.length_a   1.000
_cell.length_b   1.000
_cell.length_c   1.000
_cell.angle_alpha   90.00
_cell.angle_beta   90.00
_cell.angle_gamma   90.00
#
_symmetry.space_group_name_H-M   'P 1'
#
loop_
_entity.id
_entity.type
_entity.pdbx_description
1 polymer ?
#
loop_
_entity_poly.entity_id
_entity_poly.type
_entity_poly.pdbx_seq_one_letter_code
_entity_poly.pdbx_strand_id
1 'polypeptide(L)'
;MSKVTVWEPPLAAVPEADRETAAEAALQVAAIVAQQYGRQTRIDFRQGIPSSVTLSADTRDVAIEDAPPGSPGQVRVEQVGSGPLLVVSGSGAGLAAASRTVGSSALALATAPAAGGVVGGNLPAVPTYSVDNAGERTVTLAQMGSTLTLEGVGTTSVNDVLTQAQFGSSVDRLAVHLKATYTPPPSGGYATFSVLVNKYIVASDTLNGSGVLSITAAVPATVLSRVEDITFRLDYSPPGGVCHLGLIPVQVTIDPSSGFVAGLGQLLPPGFERSPQNVANVIGVELVSVDDNTLEAASNVVSSLAQILPAAPRVEVGQAGSSSSFQTVLVVGATPQVAAGFGAPLPLAPFRTVPGGAGYRVDQPFAALEAFHHGGRDVILLGADKDRALLTVVGKEVLDLPGGWYGLGSGEIAFTTAAGKLRTVATGSAVSQGGVLPGETGGGVPAWLEVAIALVALAVAARITWLALRMARLRRKAAEAEENAEARGSG
;
A
#
# COMPACT_ATOMS: atom_id res chain seq x y z
N MET A 1 8.00 -9.01 15.10
CA MET A 1 7.96 -10.16 14.18
C MET A 1 8.74 -9.81 12.94
N SER A 2 9.74 -10.62 12.56
CA SER A 2 10.60 -10.34 11.41
C SER A 2 10.26 -11.18 10.17
N LYS A 3 9.65 -12.36 10.39
CA LYS A 3 9.38 -13.30 9.31
C LYS A 3 8.15 -14.18 9.56
N VAL A 4 7.37 -14.43 8.50
CA VAL A 4 6.35 -15.49 8.46
C VAL A 4 6.66 -16.41 7.28
N THR A 5 6.61 -17.72 7.50
CA THR A 5 6.69 -18.71 6.43
C THR A 5 5.30 -19.34 6.25
N VAL A 6 4.77 -19.26 5.04
CA VAL A 6 3.53 -19.93 4.65
C VAL A 6 3.92 -21.19 3.87
N TRP A 7 3.50 -22.35 4.38
CA TRP A 7 3.74 -23.64 3.76
C TRP A 7 2.50 -24.02 2.96
N GLU A 8 2.62 -23.94 1.66
CA GLU A 8 1.55 -24.22 0.70
C GLU A 8 1.41 -25.72 0.43
N PRO A 9 0.19 -26.21 0.15
CA PRO A 9 0.01 -27.61 -0.23
C PRO A 9 0.73 -27.88 -1.56
N PRO A 10 1.47 -28.98 -1.68
CA PRO A 10 2.05 -29.37 -2.98
C PRO A 10 0.91 -29.80 -3.91
N LEU A 11 0.52 -28.93 -4.84
CA LEU A 11 -0.66 -29.12 -5.68
C LEU A 11 -0.58 -30.39 -6.55
N ALA A 12 0.63 -30.88 -6.84
CA ALA A 12 0.83 -32.15 -7.52
C ALA A 12 0.32 -33.34 -6.69
N ALA A 13 0.31 -33.24 -5.37
CA ALA A 13 -0.19 -34.28 -4.46
C ALA A 13 -1.69 -34.15 -4.15
N VAL A 14 -2.29 -32.99 -4.44
CA VAL A 14 -3.72 -32.70 -4.22
C VAL A 14 -4.55 -33.31 -5.36
N PRO A 15 -5.67 -34.00 -5.09
CA PRO A 15 -6.59 -34.43 -6.11
C PRO A 15 -7.00 -33.30 -7.06
N GLU A 16 -7.10 -33.56 -8.35
CA GLU A 16 -7.36 -32.52 -9.37
C GLU A 16 -8.63 -31.71 -9.07
N ALA A 17 -9.68 -32.37 -8.58
CA ALA A 17 -10.94 -31.71 -8.20
C ALA A 17 -10.81 -30.74 -7.02
N ASP A 18 -9.80 -30.91 -6.16
CA ASP A 18 -9.59 -30.09 -4.94
C ASP A 18 -8.49 -29.04 -5.12
N ARG A 19 -7.73 -29.05 -6.21
CA ARG A 19 -6.60 -28.14 -6.44
C ARG A 19 -6.97 -26.67 -6.41
N GLU A 20 -8.07 -26.29 -7.06
CA GLU A 20 -8.55 -24.89 -7.04
C GLU A 20 -8.88 -24.44 -5.61
N THR A 21 -9.55 -25.29 -4.84
CA THR A 21 -9.89 -24.98 -3.43
C THR A 21 -8.65 -24.93 -2.55
N ALA A 22 -7.69 -25.81 -2.76
CA ALA A 22 -6.42 -25.79 -2.03
C ALA A 22 -5.62 -24.52 -2.36
N ALA A 23 -5.60 -24.11 -3.63
CA ALA A 23 -4.99 -22.86 -4.06
C ALA A 23 -5.74 -21.64 -3.45
N GLU A 24 -7.08 -21.64 -3.45
CA GLU A 24 -7.88 -20.59 -2.80
C GLU A 24 -7.52 -20.45 -1.32
N ALA A 25 -7.44 -21.58 -0.61
CA ALA A 25 -7.08 -21.56 0.81
C ALA A 25 -5.66 -21.01 1.04
N ALA A 26 -4.69 -21.38 0.22
CA ALA A 26 -3.34 -20.87 0.31
C ALA A 26 -3.28 -19.35 0.06
N LEU A 27 -3.92 -18.87 -1.00
CA LEU A 27 -3.99 -17.45 -1.33
C LEU A 27 -4.76 -16.64 -0.28
N GLN A 28 -5.82 -17.21 0.31
CA GLN A 28 -6.55 -16.57 1.40
C GLN A 28 -5.69 -16.40 2.65
N VAL A 29 -4.94 -17.44 3.03
CA VAL A 29 -3.99 -17.36 4.16
C VAL A 29 -2.88 -16.36 3.85
N ALA A 30 -2.34 -16.37 2.65
CA ALA A 30 -1.32 -15.42 2.19
C ALA A 30 -1.82 -13.96 2.33
N ALA A 31 -3.05 -13.68 1.87
CA ALA A 31 -3.67 -12.36 1.99
C ALA A 31 -3.83 -11.91 3.44
N ILE A 32 -4.34 -12.80 4.31
CA ILE A 32 -4.56 -12.51 5.73
C ILE A 32 -3.22 -12.24 6.44
N VAL A 33 -2.24 -13.11 6.25
CA VAL A 33 -0.90 -12.97 6.84
C VAL A 33 -0.25 -11.66 6.40
N ALA A 34 -0.31 -11.37 5.10
CA ALA A 34 0.30 -10.17 4.55
C ALA A 34 -0.34 -8.89 5.07
N GLN A 35 -1.66 -8.84 5.16
CA GLN A 35 -2.39 -7.68 5.69
C GLN A 35 -2.14 -7.51 7.20
N GLN A 36 -2.19 -8.59 7.96
CA GLN A 36 -2.09 -8.55 9.43
C GLN A 36 -0.68 -8.16 9.92
N TYR A 37 0.35 -8.67 9.25
CA TYR A 37 1.74 -8.40 9.65
C TYR A 37 2.38 -7.22 8.90
N GLY A 38 1.77 -6.81 7.80
CA GLY A 38 2.19 -5.65 7.03
C GLY A 38 3.58 -5.79 6.40
N ARG A 39 4.08 -4.67 5.88
CA ARG A 39 5.29 -4.59 5.06
C ARG A 39 6.62 -4.75 5.83
N GLN A 40 6.60 -4.66 7.16
CA GLN A 40 7.82 -4.81 7.97
C GLN A 40 8.17 -6.28 8.22
N THR A 41 7.27 -7.19 7.88
CA THR A 41 7.45 -8.62 8.06
C THR A 41 7.73 -9.28 6.71
N ARG A 42 8.84 -9.98 6.62
CA ARG A 42 9.16 -10.79 5.46
C ARG A 42 8.23 -11.99 5.39
N ILE A 43 7.62 -12.23 4.24
CA ILE A 43 6.78 -13.40 3.98
C ILE A 43 7.52 -14.28 2.98
N ASP A 44 7.74 -15.54 3.35
CA ASP A 44 8.32 -16.55 2.48
C ASP A 44 7.28 -17.66 2.23
N PHE A 45 7.15 -18.09 0.98
CA PHE A 45 6.31 -19.22 0.58
C PHE A 45 7.17 -20.47 0.38
N ARG A 46 6.66 -21.61 0.81
CA ARG A 46 7.34 -22.91 0.67
C ARG A 46 6.32 -24.01 0.44
N GLN A 47 6.72 -25.05 -0.25
CA GLN A 47 5.88 -26.20 -0.52
C GLN A 47 5.95 -27.26 0.58
N GLY A 48 4.81 -27.87 0.89
CA GLY A 48 4.68 -29.00 1.80
C GLY A 48 4.51 -28.61 3.26
N ILE A 49 4.63 -29.59 4.15
CA ILE A 49 4.56 -29.41 5.59
C ILE A 49 5.98 -29.51 6.18
N PRO A 50 6.40 -28.57 7.03
CA PRO A 50 7.74 -28.62 7.60
C PRO A 50 7.93 -29.86 8.46
N SER A 51 9.08 -30.52 8.34
CA SER A 51 9.46 -31.63 9.21
C SER A 51 9.92 -31.17 10.61
N SER A 52 10.31 -29.91 10.73
CA SER A 52 10.70 -29.29 12.00
C SER A 52 10.47 -27.79 11.96
N VAL A 53 10.00 -27.22 13.07
CA VAL A 53 9.85 -25.77 13.29
C VAL A 53 10.71 -25.43 14.51
N THR A 54 11.46 -24.33 14.44
CA THR A 54 12.27 -23.84 15.55
C THR A 54 11.49 -22.79 16.31
N LEU A 55 11.42 -22.92 17.63
CA LEU A 55 10.82 -21.90 18.48
C LEU A 55 11.60 -20.59 18.37
N SER A 56 10.95 -19.53 17.92
CA SER A 56 11.51 -18.20 17.80
C SER A 56 10.46 -17.14 18.13
N ALA A 57 10.87 -16.09 18.83
CA ALA A 57 10.00 -14.94 19.09
C ALA A 57 9.68 -14.15 17.79
N ASP A 58 10.59 -14.21 16.83
CA ASP A 58 10.57 -13.37 15.64
C ASP A 58 10.04 -14.05 14.38
N THR A 59 9.78 -15.36 14.45
CA THR A 59 9.28 -16.13 13.30
C THR A 59 7.97 -16.82 13.61
N ARG A 60 7.16 -17.00 12.57
CA ARG A 60 5.92 -17.81 12.62
C ARG A 60 5.85 -18.69 11.37
N ASP A 61 5.30 -19.87 11.54
CA ASP A 61 5.05 -20.82 10.48
C ASP A 61 3.56 -21.15 10.41
N VAL A 62 3.00 -21.10 9.22
CA VAL A 62 1.60 -21.45 8.93
C VAL A 62 1.60 -22.47 7.81
N ALA A 63 0.97 -23.62 8.00
CA ALA A 63 0.85 -24.66 6.97
C ALA A 63 -0.60 -24.84 6.54
N ILE A 64 -0.79 -25.05 5.25
CA ILE A 64 -2.09 -25.40 4.67
C ILE A 64 -2.01 -26.89 4.27
N GLU A 65 -2.95 -27.67 4.79
CA GLU A 65 -3.01 -29.11 4.60
C GLU A 65 -4.33 -29.50 3.94
N ASP A 66 -4.24 -30.03 2.70
CA ASP A 66 -5.39 -30.68 2.10
C ASP A 66 -5.58 -32.06 2.76
N ALA A 67 -6.67 -32.20 3.51
CA ALA A 67 -6.99 -33.41 4.24
C ALA A 67 -7.86 -34.36 3.38
N PRO A 68 -7.98 -35.65 3.72
CA PRO A 68 -8.82 -36.57 2.98
C PRO A 68 -10.23 -36.04 2.71
N PRO A 69 -10.85 -36.39 1.57
CA PRO A 69 -12.17 -35.91 1.19
C PRO A 69 -13.22 -36.09 2.30
N GLY A 70 -14.01 -35.04 2.55
CA GLY A 70 -15.02 -35.02 3.61
C GLY A 70 -14.48 -34.58 4.98
N SER A 71 -13.20 -34.30 5.10
CA SER A 71 -12.64 -33.76 6.35
C SER A 71 -13.17 -32.34 6.63
N PRO A 72 -13.63 -32.07 7.87
CA PRO A 72 -14.08 -30.73 8.25
C PRO A 72 -12.91 -29.75 8.27
N GLY A 73 -13.20 -28.47 8.00
CA GLY A 73 -12.22 -27.41 8.13
C GLY A 73 -11.80 -27.17 9.56
N GLN A 74 -10.51 -27.09 9.82
CA GLN A 74 -9.92 -26.85 11.13
C GLN A 74 -8.75 -25.89 11.06
N VAL A 75 -8.61 -25.08 12.11
CA VAL A 75 -7.37 -24.33 12.41
C VAL A 75 -6.86 -24.84 13.72
N ARG A 76 -5.64 -25.35 13.77
CA ARG A 76 -5.04 -25.93 14.97
C ARG A 76 -3.58 -25.51 15.11
N VAL A 77 -3.09 -25.57 16.35
CA VAL A 77 -1.67 -25.38 16.61
C VAL A 77 -1.06 -26.74 16.94
N GLU A 78 -0.05 -27.11 16.18
CA GLU A 78 0.71 -28.34 16.38
C GLU A 78 2.14 -28.03 16.82
N GLN A 79 2.70 -28.92 17.65
CA GLN A 79 4.12 -28.84 18.01
C GLN A 79 4.91 -29.66 17.00
N VAL A 80 5.74 -28.99 16.20
CA VAL A 80 6.58 -29.64 15.18
C VAL A 80 8.05 -29.34 15.50
N GLY A 81 8.77 -30.34 15.98
CA GLY A 81 10.11 -30.13 16.54
C GLY A 81 10.05 -29.30 17.84
N SER A 82 10.78 -28.19 17.91
CA SER A 82 10.80 -27.32 19.08
C SER A 82 9.82 -26.14 19.02
N GLY A 83 9.14 -25.93 17.87
CA GLY A 83 8.31 -24.75 17.64
C GLY A 83 6.85 -25.08 17.30
N PRO A 84 5.94 -24.13 17.56
CA PRO A 84 4.54 -24.24 17.17
C PRO A 84 4.35 -23.97 15.68
N LEU A 85 3.50 -24.76 15.04
CA LEU A 85 3.02 -24.61 13.68
C LEU A 85 1.52 -24.36 13.70
N LEU A 86 1.05 -23.28 13.07
CA LEU A 86 -0.37 -23.08 12.81
C LEU A 86 -0.75 -23.90 11.59
N VAL A 87 -1.64 -24.87 11.73
CA VAL A 87 -2.10 -25.71 10.63
C VAL A 87 -3.54 -25.37 10.29
N VAL A 88 -3.77 -25.07 9.03
CA VAL A 88 -5.09 -24.88 8.42
C VAL A 88 -5.38 -26.11 7.57
N SER A 89 -6.33 -26.92 7.98
CA SER A 89 -6.61 -28.20 7.31
C SER A 89 -8.09 -28.40 7.03
N GLY A 90 -8.37 -29.26 6.06
CA GLY A 90 -9.70 -29.62 5.63
C GLY A 90 -9.73 -30.09 4.19
N SER A 91 -10.90 -30.35 3.64
CA SER A 91 -11.05 -30.67 2.21
C SER A 91 -12.14 -29.80 1.60
N GLY A 92 -11.99 -29.41 0.34
CA GLY A 92 -12.97 -28.65 -0.42
C GLY A 92 -13.47 -27.41 0.34
N ALA A 93 -14.78 -27.19 0.44
CA ALA A 93 -15.38 -26.06 1.13
C ALA A 93 -14.99 -25.95 2.62
N GLY A 94 -14.63 -27.06 3.26
CA GLY A 94 -14.12 -27.06 4.64
C GLY A 94 -12.77 -26.37 4.75
N LEU A 95 -11.84 -26.66 3.85
CA LEU A 95 -10.52 -26.01 3.80
C LEU A 95 -10.64 -24.51 3.51
N ALA A 96 -11.50 -24.13 2.55
CA ALA A 96 -11.78 -22.72 2.25
C ALA A 96 -12.37 -21.97 3.48
N ALA A 97 -13.25 -22.59 4.24
CA ALA A 97 -13.81 -22.01 5.46
C ALA A 97 -12.76 -21.87 6.57
N ALA A 98 -11.89 -22.89 6.73
CA ALA A 98 -10.82 -22.86 7.72
C ALA A 98 -9.80 -21.75 7.39
N SER A 99 -9.40 -21.59 6.13
CA SER A 99 -8.45 -20.55 5.71
C SER A 99 -8.96 -19.14 6.05
N ARG A 100 -10.25 -18.90 5.86
CA ARG A 100 -10.91 -17.63 6.22
C ARG A 100 -10.94 -17.38 7.73
N THR A 101 -10.99 -18.44 8.54
CA THR A 101 -11.02 -18.33 10.01
C THR A 101 -9.71 -17.78 10.58
N VAL A 102 -8.58 -17.94 9.88
CA VAL A 102 -7.26 -17.45 10.32
C VAL A 102 -7.27 -15.93 10.60
N GLY A 103 -8.03 -15.15 9.84
CA GLY A 103 -8.18 -13.70 10.05
C GLY A 103 -9.22 -13.29 11.09
N SER A 104 -9.88 -14.25 11.74
CA SER A 104 -10.94 -13.94 12.69
C SER A 104 -10.38 -13.51 14.04
N SER A 105 -10.89 -12.39 14.59
CA SER A 105 -10.59 -11.96 15.96
C SER A 105 -11.03 -12.99 17.02
N ALA A 106 -12.02 -13.83 16.70
CA ALA A 106 -12.46 -14.91 17.56
C ALA A 106 -11.38 -15.98 17.77
N LEU A 107 -10.51 -16.19 16.77
CA LEU A 107 -9.38 -17.12 16.91
C LEU A 107 -8.37 -16.64 17.96
N ALA A 108 -8.16 -15.34 18.09
CA ALA A 108 -7.28 -14.76 19.11
C ALA A 108 -7.83 -14.94 20.54
N LEU A 109 -9.13 -15.15 20.68
CA LEU A 109 -9.81 -15.41 21.96
C LEU A 109 -10.02 -16.89 22.23
N ALA A 110 -9.65 -17.79 21.29
CA ALA A 110 -9.82 -19.21 21.44
C ALA A 110 -8.90 -19.75 22.54
N THR A 111 -9.47 -20.40 23.53
CA THR A 111 -8.73 -21.07 24.64
C THR A 111 -8.38 -22.51 24.28
N ALA A 112 -8.98 -23.07 23.25
CA ALA A 112 -8.72 -24.41 22.75
C ALA A 112 -7.57 -24.41 21.71
N PRO A 113 -6.74 -25.47 21.65
CA PRO A 113 -5.65 -25.58 20.69
C PRO A 113 -6.12 -25.79 19.24
N ALA A 114 -7.42 -25.97 19.02
CA ALA A 114 -8.03 -26.10 17.71
C ALA A 114 -9.39 -25.39 17.64
N ALA A 115 -9.67 -24.79 16.50
CA ALA A 115 -10.96 -24.17 16.17
C ALA A 115 -11.49 -24.75 14.86
N GLY A 116 -12.77 -25.10 14.82
CA GLY A 116 -13.43 -25.54 13.60
C GLY A 116 -13.82 -24.37 12.70
N GLY A 117 -13.50 -24.47 11.42
CA GLY A 117 -14.05 -23.57 10.41
C GLY A 117 -15.51 -23.93 10.13
N VAL A 118 -16.42 -22.97 10.23
CA VAL A 118 -17.83 -23.17 9.88
C VAL A 118 -18.05 -22.86 8.41
N VAL A 119 -18.51 -23.83 7.65
CA VAL A 119 -18.95 -23.61 6.26
C VAL A 119 -20.09 -22.60 6.27
N GLY A 120 -19.93 -21.48 5.59
CA GLY A 120 -20.90 -20.38 5.61
C GLY A 120 -20.72 -19.38 6.73
N GLY A 121 -19.67 -19.52 7.58
CA GLY A 121 -19.28 -18.47 8.51
C GLY A 121 -18.92 -17.21 7.73
N ASN A 122 -19.62 -16.11 7.99
CA ASN A 122 -19.24 -14.82 7.43
C ASN A 122 -17.83 -14.52 7.92
N LEU A 123 -16.93 -14.23 6.99
CA LEU A 123 -15.75 -13.45 7.34
C LEU A 123 -16.21 -12.24 8.15
N PRO A 124 -15.43 -11.80 9.16
CA PRO A 124 -15.73 -10.52 9.78
C PRO A 124 -16.04 -9.55 8.64
N ALA A 125 -17.17 -8.89 8.76
CA ALA A 125 -17.64 -7.97 7.74
C ALA A 125 -16.46 -7.05 7.43
N VAL A 126 -16.01 -7.06 6.20
CA VAL A 126 -14.98 -6.12 5.77
C VAL A 126 -15.51 -4.76 6.18
N PRO A 127 -14.73 -3.93 6.86
CA PRO A 127 -15.14 -2.60 7.26
C PRO A 127 -15.46 -1.83 5.99
N THR A 128 -16.69 -1.66 5.79
CA THR A 128 -17.11 -1.37 4.53
C THR A 128 -17.81 -0.08 4.65
N TYR A 129 -17.74 0.61 3.63
CA TYR A 129 -18.54 1.75 3.32
C TYR A 129 -20.03 1.37 3.41
N SER A 130 -20.86 2.28 3.85
CA SER A 130 -22.28 2.27 3.58
C SER A 130 -22.55 2.88 2.21
N VAL A 131 -23.53 2.36 1.50
CA VAL A 131 -23.97 2.89 0.20
C VAL A 131 -25.30 3.58 0.39
N ASP A 132 -25.41 4.83 -0.04
CA ASP A 132 -26.67 5.55 -0.02
C ASP A 132 -27.50 5.34 -1.30
N ASN A 133 -28.67 5.97 -1.36
CA ASN A 133 -29.56 5.86 -2.52
C ASN A 133 -29.02 6.51 -3.80
N ALA A 134 -28.00 7.37 -3.71
CA ALA A 134 -27.33 7.99 -4.84
C ALA A 134 -26.12 7.17 -5.32
N GLY A 135 -25.81 6.06 -4.64
CA GLY A 135 -24.64 5.23 -4.92
C GLY A 135 -23.33 5.80 -4.36
N GLU A 136 -23.41 6.85 -3.54
CA GLU A 136 -22.24 7.36 -2.82
C GLU A 136 -21.85 6.41 -1.68
N ARG A 137 -20.57 6.31 -1.43
CA ARG A 137 -20.03 5.42 -0.38
C ARG A 137 -19.50 6.24 0.78
N THR A 138 -19.92 5.87 1.98
CA THR A 138 -19.50 6.53 3.22
C THR A 138 -18.60 5.61 4.03
N VAL A 139 -17.47 6.15 4.48
CA VAL A 139 -16.55 5.53 5.45
C VAL A 139 -16.53 6.41 6.69
N THR A 140 -16.92 5.88 7.84
CA THR A 140 -16.92 6.60 9.12
C THR A 140 -15.59 6.42 9.85
N LEU A 141 -15.29 7.33 10.79
CA LEU A 141 -14.13 7.19 11.68
C LEU A 141 -14.21 5.91 12.51
N ALA A 142 -15.41 5.48 12.91
CA ALA A 142 -15.61 4.20 13.60
C ALA A 142 -15.19 3.01 12.72
N GLN A 143 -15.51 3.04 11.41
CA GLN A 143 -15.12 2.00 10.45
C GLN A 143 -13.60 2.02 10.17
N MET A 144 -12.96 3.20 10.29
CA MET A 144 -11.50 3.34 10.24
C MET A 144 -10.81 2.88 11.53
N GLY A 145 -11.57 2.60 12.60
CA GLY A 145 -11.03 2.28 13.91
C GLY A 145 -10.48 3.50 14.67
N SER A 146 -10.85 4.70 14.24
CA SER A 146 -10.29 5.96 14.75
C SER A 146 -11.20 6.56 15.82
N THR A 147 -10.60 6.91 16.97
CA THR A 147 -11.21 7.72 18.01
C THR A 147 -10.35 8.96 18.20
N LEU A 148 -10.91 10.14 17.87
CA LEU A 148 -10.12 11.36 17.76
C LEU A 148 -10.55 12.37 18.80
N THR A 149 -9.62 12.75 19.65
CA THR A 149 -9.77 13.85 20.62
C THR A 149 -8.55 14.75 20.55
N LEU A 150 -8.78 16.05 20.45
CA LEU A 150 -7.75 17.07 20.52
C LEU A 150 -7.94 17.85 21.80
N GLU A 151 -6.86 18.10 22.54
CA GLU A 151 -6.88 18.91 23.74
C GLU A 151 -5.61 19.73 23.81
N GLY A 152 -5.73 21.01 24.08
CA GLY A 152 -4.55 21.84 24.21
C GLY A 152 -4.79 23.35 24.25
N VAL A 153 -3.66 24.06 24.30
CA VAL A 153 -3.50 25.49 24.16
C VAL A 153 -2.48 25.75 23.05
N GLY A 154 -2.70 26.70 22.20
CA GLY A 154 -1.92 26.92 20.99
C GLY A 154 -2.41 26.02 19.87
N THR A 155 -1.51 25.47 19.06
CA THR A 155 -1.83 24.57 17.94
C THR A 155 -1.68 23.12 18.35
N THR A 156 -2.76 22.36 18.24
CA THR A 156 -2.77 20.90 18.45
C THR A 156 -3.35 20.22 17.21
N SER A 157 -2.79 19.11 16.79
CA SER A 157 -3.30 18.35 15.64
C SER A 157 -3.25 16.85 15.88
N VAL A 158 -4.16 16.15 15.22
CA VAL A 158 -4.19 14.68 15.11
C VAL A 158 -4.36 14.31 13.63
N ASN A 159 -3.66 13.27 13.23
CA ASN A 159 -3.68 12.80 11.84
C ASN A 159 -4.35 11.45 11.73
N ASP A 160 -4.99 11.23 10.60
CA ASP A 160 -5.54 9.95 10.19
C ASP A 160 -5.26 9.73 8.70
N VAL A 161 -5.40 8.49 8.22
CA VAL A 161 -5.13 8.12 6.84
C VAL A 161 -6.35 7.47 6.22
N LEU A 162 -6.81 8.03 5.11
CA LEU A 162 -7.92 7.50 4.33
C LEU A 162 -7.39 7.01 2.98
N THR A 163 -7.69 5.77 2.61
CA THR A 163 -7.33 5.21 1.30
C THR A 163 -8.58 5.05 0.44
N GLN A 164 -8.45 5.24 -0.87
CA GLN A 164 -9.57 5.01 -1.78
C GLN A 164 -10.08 3.56 -1.71
N ALA A 165 -9.18 2.60 -1.42
CA ALA A 165 -9.54 1.19 -1.22
C ALA A 165 -10.54 0.96 -0.08
N GLN A 166 -10.63 1.86 0.91
CA GLN A 166 -11.65 1.79 1.96
C GLN A 166 -13.07 1.97 1.40
N PHE A 167 -13.21 2.70 0.30
CA PHE A 167 -14.47 2.81 -0.43
C PHE A 167 -14.70 1.65 -1.40
N GLY A 168 -13.71 0.77 -1.57
CA GLY A 168 -13.77 -0.40 -2.47
C GLY A 168 -13.85 -0.03 -3.94
N SER A 169 -13.44 1.16 -4.31
CA SER A 169 -13.34 1.61 -5.69
C SER A 169 -12.52 2.91 -5.78
N SER A 170 -12.05 3.23 -6.97
CA SER A 170 -11.46 4.53 -7.28
C SER A 170 -12.51 5.64 -7.08
N VAL A 171 -12.08 6.77 -6.53
CA VAL A 171 -12.92 7.90 -6.09
C VAL A 171 -12.59 9.12 -6.96
N ASP A 172 -13.60 9.83 -7.45
CA ASP A 172 -13.42 11.11 -8.15
C ASP A 172 -13.94 12.33 -7.38
N ARG A 173 -14.76 12.09 -6.34
CA ARG A 173 -15.30 13.11 -5.45
C ARG A 173 -15.22 12.63 -4.01
N LEU A 174 -14.83 13.54 -3.12
CA LEU A 174 -14.77 13.28 -1.69
C LEU A 174 -15.34 14.48 -0.94
N ALA A 175 -16.15 14.22 0.07
CA ALA A 175 -16.64 15.20 1.01
C ALA A 175 -16.39 14.75 2.45
N VAL A 176 -16.08 15.70 3.32
CA VAL A 176 -15.95 15.51 4.77
C VAL A 176 -17.27 15.82 5.40
N HIS A 177 -17.82 14.91 6.21
CA HIS A 177 -18.96 15.12 7.08
C HIS A 177 -18.53 14.89 8.51
N LEU A 178 -18.34 15.98 9.26
CA LEU A 178 -17.79 15.94 10.62
C LEU A 178 -18.79 16.51 11.61
N LYS A 179 -18.98 15.80 12.72
CA LYS A 179 -19.65 16.24 13.93
C LYS A 179 -18.68 16.14 15.10
N ALA A 180 -18.67 17.14 15.95
CA ALA A 180 -17.84 17.13 17.14
C ALA A 180 -18.51 17.88 18.30
N THR A 181 -18.11 17.54 19.50
CA THR A 181 -18.40 18.33 20.72
C THR A 181 -17.11 18.94 21.21
N TYR A 182 -17.20 20.12 21.82
CA TYR A 182 -16.02 20.79 22.34
C TYR A 182 -16.32 21.59 23.62
N THR A 183 -15.27 21.80 24.41
CA THR A 183 -15.31 22.74 25.52
C THR A 183 -15.32 24.18 24.95
N PRO A 184 -16.37 24.99 25.17
CA PRO A 184 -16.38 26.37 24.69
C PRO A 184 -15.17 27.15 25.19
N PRO A 185 -14.50 27.93 24.33
CA PRO A 185 -13.40 28.76 24.77
C PRO A 185 -13.90 29.81 25.77
N PRO A 186 -13.12 30.13 26.84
CA PRO A 186 -13.44 31.17 27.79
C PRO A 186 -13.63 32.54 27.12
N SER A 187 -14.39 33.41 27.77
CA SER A 187 -14.60 34.78 27.28
C SER A 187 -13.27 35.50 27.03
N GLY A 188 -13.12 36.07 25.84
CA GLY A 188 -11.88 36.71 25.39
C GLY A 188 -10.84 35.74 24.81
N GLY A 189 -11.09 34.43 24.81
CA GLY A 189 -10.33 33.45 24.06
C GLY A 189 -10.87 33.28 22.66
N TYR A 190 -10.02 32.81 21.74
CA TYR A 190 -10.35 32.53 20.35
C TYR A 190 -9.85 31.15 19.98
N ALA A 191 -10.73 30.31 19.43
CA ALA A 191 -10.36 28.98 18.97
C ALA A 191 -10.94 28.72 17.60
N THR A 192 -10.15 28.11 16.73
CA THR A 192 -10.55 27.62 15.40
C THR A 192 -10.26 26.12 15.29
N PHE A 193 -11.17 25.43 14.63
CA PHE A 193 -10.98 24.03 14.24
C PHE A 193 -10.91 23.93 12.72
N SER A 194 -9.89 23.25 12.21
CA SER A 194 -9.67 23.11 10.77
C SER A 194 -9.49 21.63 10.39
N VAL A 195 -10.01 21.27 9.21
CA VAL A 195 -9.80 19.98 8.58
C VAL A 195 -8.93 20.19 7.35
N LEU A 196 -7.81 19.47 7.29
CA LEU A 196 -6.91 19.48 6.15
C LEU A 196 -6.90 18.11 5.50
N VAL A 197 -6.86 18.10 4.16
CA VAL A 197 -6.63 16.91 3.34
C VAL A 197 -5.37 17.16 2.53
N ASN A 198 -4.38 16.28 2.63
CA ASN A 198 -3.08 16.43 1.96
C ASN A 198 -2.46 17.83 2.19
N LYS A 199 -2.55 18.33 3.43
CA LYS A 199 -2.10 19.68 3.85
C LYS A 199 -2.92 20.85 3.28
N TYR A 200 -3.95 20.58 2.50
CA TYR A 200 -4.87 21.61 1.99
C TYR A 200 -6.03 21.80 2.97
N ILE A 201 -6.28 23.02 3.43
CA ILE A 201 -7.41 23.32 4.33
C ILE A 201 -8.70 23.21 3.52
N VAL A 202 -9.52 22.20 3.79
CA VAL A 202 -10.81 21.99 3.15
C VAL A 202 -11.96 22.66 3.91
N ALA A 203 -11.79 22.78 5.22
CA ALA A 203 -12.75 23.50 6.08
C ALA A 203 -12.05 24.10 7.28
N SER A 204 -12.61 25.23 7.77
CA SER A 204 -12.21 25.84 9.04
C SER A 204 -13.43 26.52 9.66
N ASP A 205 -13.64 26.34 10.96
CA ASP A 205 -14.74 26.97 11.68
C ASP A 205 -14.25 27.50 13.04
N THR A 206 -14.91 28.58 13.52
CA THR A 206 -14.60 29.19 14.82
C THR A 206 -15.44 28.53 15.90
N LEU A 207 -14.77 28.05 16.96
CA LEU A 207 -15.45 27.47 18.11
C LEU A 207 -16.06 28.58 18.96
N ASN A 208 -17.37 28.52 19.15
CA ASN A 208 -18.17 29.50 19.87
C ASN A 208 -18.70 28.95 21.21
N GLY A 209 -19.71 29.56 21.77
CA GLY A 209 -20.33 29.11 23.03
C GLY A 209 -21.27 27.92 22.92
N SER A 210 -21.53 27.38 21.71
CA SER A 210 -22.51 26.27 21.50
C SER A 210 -22.04 24.93 22.03
N GLY A 211 -20.72 24.70 22.04
CA GLY A 211 -20.14 23.40 22.42
C GLY A 211 -20.29 22.29 21.38
N VAL A 212 -20.89 22.59 20.21
CA VAL A 212 -21.10 21.64 19.12
C VAL A 212 -20.58 22.21 17.80
N LEU A 213 -19.97 21.33 16.98
CA LEU A 213 -19.44 21.64 15.68
C LEU A 213 -20.01 20.69 14.64
N SER A 214 -20.40 21.22 13.50
CA SER A 214 -20.83 20.42 12.36
C SER A 214 -20.24 21.01 11.08
N ILE A 215 -19.42 20.24 10.38
CA ILE A 215 -18.73 20.63 9.15
C ILE A 215 -19.17 19.69 8.03
N THR A 216 -19.51 20.27 6.88
CA THR A 216 -19.66 19.56 5.62
C THR A 216 -18.85 20.32 4.57
N ALA A 217 -17.85 19.67 3.98
CA ALA A 217 -16.96 20.31 3.02
C ALA A 217 -16.56 19.35 1.90
N ALA A 218 -16.61 19.82 0.66
CA ALA A 218 -16.09 19.07 -0.48
C ALA A 218 -14.56 19.24 -0.56
N VAL A 219 -13.87 18.13 -0.85
CA VAL A 219 -12.44 18.13 -1.12
C VAL A 219 -12.23 18.42 -2.61
N PRO A 220 -11.40 19.41 -2.97
CA PRO A 220 -11.13 19.70 -4.38
C PRO A 220 -10.50 18.47 -5.09
N ALA A 221 -10.97 18.14 -6.27
CA ALA A 221 -10.47 16.97 -7.03
C ALA A 221 -8.95 17.03 -7.29
N THR A 222 -8.38 18.23 -7.40
CA THR A 222 -6.94 18.43 -7.58
C THR A 222 -6.09 18.07 -6.35
N VAL A 223 -6.73 17.89 -5.19
CA VAL A 223 -6.07 17.51 -3.93
C VAL A 223 -6.15 16.00 -3.73
N LEU A 224 -7.10 15.32 -4.38
CA LEU A 224 -7.33 13.90 -4.22
C LEU A 224 -6.16 13.07 -4.76
N SER A 225 -5.81 12.04 -4.00
CA SER A 225 -4.80 11.06 -4.32
C SER A 225 -5.30 9.64 -3.97
N ARG A 226 -4.48 8.62 -4.14
CA ARG A 226 -4.85 7.25 -3.70
C ARG A 226 -4.91 7.10 -2.17
N VAL A 227 -4.15 7.93 -1.47
CA VAL A 227 -4.04 7.95 0.01
C VAL A 227 -4.14 9.39 0.44
N GLU A 228 -5.14 9.70 1.25
CA GLU A 228 -5.38 11.03 1.78
C GLU A 228 -4.81 11.12 3.20
N ASP A 229 -3.92 12.06 3.44
CA ASP A 229 -3.46 12.45 4.77
C ASP A 229 -4.46 13.44 5.36
N ILE A 230 -5.21 13.00 6.36
CA ILE A 230 -6.26 13.81 7.00
C ILE A 230 -5.69 14.38 8.29
N THR A 231 -5.67 15.69 8.38
CA THR A 231 -5.25 16.39 9.60
C THR A 231 -6.42 17.17 10.20
N PHE A 232 -6.74 16.87 11.44
CA PHE A 232 -7.66 17.67 12.27
C PHE A 232 -6.80 18.58 13.14
N ARG A 233 -7.05 19.91 13.09
CA ARG A 233 -6.22 20.91 13.79
C ARG A 233 -7.08 21.84 14.61
N LEU A 234 -6.70 22.00 15.86
CA LEU A 234 -7.23 23.00 16.80
C LEU A 234 -6.18 24.08 17.00
N ASP A 235 -6.53 25.32 16.72
CA ASP A 235 -5.73 26.50 17.04
C ASP A 235 -6.47 27.29 18.13
N TYR A 236 -5.94 27.35 19.37
CA TYR A 236 -6.56 28.02 20.48
C TYR A 236 -5.63 29.08 21.09
N SER A 237 -6.10 30.33 21.10
CA SER A 237 -5.47 31.46 21.75
C SER A 237 -6.27 31.83 23.00
N PRO A 238 -5.75 31.57 24.22
CA PRO A 238 -6.44 31.88 25.46
C PRO A 238 -6.43 33.37 25.75
N PRO A 239 -7.37 33.88 26.59
CA PRO A 239 -7.34 35.24 27.05
C PRO A 239 -6.01 35.58 27.75
N GLY A 240 -5.36 36.69 27.37
CA GLY A 240 -4.08 37.10 27.92
C GLY A 240 -2.85 36.35 27.35
N GLY A 241 -3.03 35.43 26.40
CA GLY A 241 -1.95 34.71 25.70
C GLY A 241 -1.52 33.42 26.38
N VAL A 242 -0.60 32.70 25.72
CA VAL A 242 -0.19 31.33 26.11
C VAL A 242 0.77 31.24 27.30
N CYS A 243 1.22 32.37 27.84
CA CYS A 243 2.22 32.41 28.92
C CYS A 243 1.61 32.56 30.32
N HIS A 244 0.30 32.40 30.49
CA HIS A 244 -0.37 32.49 31.81
C HIS A 244 -0.39 31.14 32.54
N LEU A 245 -0.24 31.18 33.87
CA LEU A 245 -0.46 30.00 34.72
C LEU A 245 -1.97 29.70 34.82
N GLY A 246 -2.33 28.44 34.88
CA GLY A 246 -3.72 28.02 35.05
C GLY A 246 -4.58 28.09 33.78
N LEU A 247 -3.98 27.98 32.61
CA LEU A 247 -4.71 27.92 31.34
C LEU A 247 -5.64 26.72 31.32
N ILE A 248 -6.89 26.95 30.93
CA ILE A 248 -7.85 25.86 30.69
C ILE A 248 -7.75 25.47 29.21
N PRO A 249 -7.39 24.25 28.90
CA PRO A 249 -7.33 23.80 27.52
C PRO A 249 -8.74 23.73 26.92
N VAL A 250 -8.81 23.89 25.59
CA VAL A 250 -10.00 23.55 24.82
C VAL A 250 -9.85 22.09 24.38
N GLN A 251 -10.89 21.31 24.61
CA GLN A 251 -10.99 19.92 24.15
C GLN A 251 -12.03 19.84 23.04
N VAL A 252 -11.69 19.10 21.97
CA VAL A 252 -12.59 18.76 20.86
C VAL A 252 -12.62 17.26 20.75
N THR A 253 -13.82 16.66 20.86
CA THR A 253 -14.05 15.23 20.65
C THR A 253 -14.86 15.03 19.39
N ILE A 254 -14.28 14.36 18.40
CA ILE A 254 -14.93 14.10 17.13
C ILE A 254 -15.83 12.87 17.27
N ASP A 255 -17.07 12.99 16.81
CA ASP A 255 -18.04 11.90 16.85
C ASP A 255 -17.56 10.76 15.91
N PRO A 256 -17.47 9.51 16.37
CA PRO A 256 -17.09 8.36 15.54
C PRO A 256 -17.99 8.11 14.31
N SER A 257 -19.23 8.64 14.31
CA SER A 257 -20.12 8.62 13.13
C SER A 257 -19.74 9.63 12.05
N SER A 258 -18.83 10.56 12.35
CA SER A 258 -18.21 11.44 11.35
C SER A 258 -17.47 10.61 10.33
N GLY A 259 -17.32 11.12 9.11
CA GLY A 259 -16.62 10.35 8.09
C GLY A 259 -16.52 11.09 6.76
N PHE A 260 -16.29 10.30 5.75
CA PHE A 260 -16.01 10.74 4.40
C PHE A 260 -17.03 10.12 3.45
N VAL A 261 -17.60 10.93 2.58
CA VAL A 261 -18.55 10.50 1.54
C VAL A 261 -17.85 10.62 0.19
N ALA A 262 -17.82 9.51 -0.54
CA ALA A 262 -17.14 9.44 -1.83
C ALA A 262 -18.10 9.18 -2.97
N GLY A 263 -17.96 9.96 -4.03
CA GLY A 263 -18.48 9.62 -5.36
C GLY A 263 -17.47 8.75 -6.10
N LEU A 264 -17.97 7.65 -6.67
CA LEU A 264 -17.12 6.72 -7.40
C LEU A 264 -16.81 7.25 -8.79
N GLY A 265 -15.58 7.11 -9.24
CA GLY A 265 -15.12 7.58 -10.54
C GLY A 265 -13.77 7.03 -10.93
N GLN A 266 -13.20 7.60 -11.99
CA GLN A 266 -11.94 7.15 -12.57
C GLN A 266 -10.88 8.25 -12.50
N LEU A 267 -10.64 8.80 -11.31
CA LEU A 267 -9.62 9.83 -11.13
C LEU A 267 -8.23 9.29 -11.50
N LEU A 268 -7.94 8.04 -11.10
CA LEU A 268 -6.67 7.39 -11.41
C LEU A 268 -6.76 6.68 -12.77
N PRO A 269 -5.74 6.83 -13.63
CA PRO A 269 -5.65 6.05 -14.87
C PRO A 269 -5.54 4.55 -14.56
N PRO A 270 -5.90 3.67 -15.50
CA PRO A 270 -5.61 2.24 -15.37
C PRO A 270 -4.14 2.00 -15.06
N GLY A 271 -3.82 1.01 -14.25
CA GLY A 271 -2.44 0.68 -13.89
C GLY A 271 -2.30 0.26 -12.43
N PHE A 272 -1.06 0.17 -11.95
CA PHE A 272 -0.75 -0.31 -10.61
C PHE A 272 -1.27 0.58 -9.48
N GLU A 273 -1.47 1.86 -9.72
CA GLU A 273 -2.04 2.77 -8.70
C GLU A 273 -3.54 2.59 -8.52
N ARG A 274 -4.25 2.30 -9.61
CA ARG A 274 -5.72 2.18 -9.60
C ARG A 274 -6.17 0.78 -9.17
N SER A 275 -5.52 -0.27 -9.65
CA SER A 275 -5.99 -1.65 -9.46
C SER A 275 -6.27 -2.02 -8.01
N PRO A 276 -5.45 -1.64 -7.00
CA PRO A 276 -5.74 -1.93 -5.60
C PRO A 276 -6.99 -1.22 -5.07
N GLN A 277 -7.31 -0.05 -5.61
CA GLN A 277 -8.45 0.75 -5.14
C GLN A 277 -9.79 0.08 -5.50
N ASN A 278 -9.80 -0.70 -6.58
CA ASN A 278 -10.97 -1.45 -7.05
C ASN A 278 -11.06 -2.88 -6.47
N VAL A 279 -10.09 -3.31 -5.66
CA VAL A 279 -10.22 -4.50 -4.82
C VAL A 279 -11.08 -4.14 -3.61
N ALA A 280 -12.39 -4.22 -3.75
CA ALA A 280 -13.32 -3.93 -2.66
C ALA A 280 -13.12 -4.93 -1.50
N ASN A 281 -13.82 -6.04 -1.55
CA ASN A 281 -13.80 -7.07 -0.51
C ASN A 281 -13.36 -8.42 -1.07
N VAL A 282 -13.33 -8.54 -2.39
CA VAL A 282 -13.09 -9.81 -3.08
C VAL A 282 -12.17 -9.57 -4.27
N ILE A 283 -11.18 -10.41 -4.41
CA ILE A 283 -10.36 -10.51 -5.61
C ILE A 283 -10.59 -11.86 -6.28
N GLY A 284 -10.97 -11.83 -7.56
CA GLY A 284 -10.99 -13.02 -8.38
C GLY A 284 -9.57 -13.37 -8.81
N VAL A 285 -9.17 -14.62 -8.65
CA VAL A 285 -7.86 -15.10 -9.10
C VAL A 285 -8.08 -16.21 -10.14
N GLU A 286 -7.58 -15.98 -11.36
CA GLU A 286 -7.60 -16.94 -12.45
C GLU A 286 -6.20 -17.57 -12.59
N LEU A 287 -6.08 -18.83 -12.23
CA LEU A 287 -4.86 -19.59 -12.44
C LEU A 287 -4.94 -20.30 -13.79
N VAL A 288 -4.10 -19.91 -14.74
CA VAL A 288 -4.08 -20.52 -16.10
C VAL A 288 -3.66 -21.99 -16.03
N SER A 289 -2.83 -22.33 -15.08
CA SER A 289 -2.57 -23.71 -14.66
C SER A 289 -2.47 -23.75 -13.14
N VAL A 290 -3.10 -24.75 -12.53
CA VAL A 290 -3.09 -24.93 -11.09
C VAL A 290 -1.88 -25.80 -10.73
N ASP A 291 -0.71 -25.18 -10.64
CA ASP A 291 0.56 -25.80 -10.29
C ASP A 291 1.31 -24.97 -9.23
N ASP A 292 2.34 -25.56 -8.61
CA ASP A 292 3.09 -24.97 -7.50
C ASP A 292 3.75 -23.63 -7.87
N ASN A 293 4.30 -23.52 -9.08
CA ASN A 293 4.92 -22.28 -9.57
C ASN A 293 3.91 -21.12 -9.68
N THR A 294 2.74 -21.45 -10.25
CA THR A 294 1.67 -20.47 -10.44
C THR A 294 1.08 -20.06 -9.10
N LEU A 295 0.92 -21.01 -8.16
CA LEU A 295 0.44 -20.74 -6.81
C LEU A 295 1.41 -19.83 -6.06
N GLU A 296 2.70 -20.14 -6.01
CA GLU A 296 3.71 -19.31 -5.33
C GLU A 296 3.77 -17.90 -5.93
N ALA A 297 3.72 -17.78 -7.25
CA ALA A 297 3.67 -16.49 -7.93
C ALA A 297 2.42 -15.68 -7.56
N ALA A 298 1.25 -16.34 -7.53
CA ALA A 298 -0.01 -15.72 -7.11
C ALA A 298 0.03 -15.29 -5.65
N SER A 299 0.56 -16.12 -4.76
CA SER A 299 0.71 -15.82 -3.32
C SER A 299 1.57 -14.59 -3.07
N ASN A 300 2.68 -14.44 -3.80
CA ASN A 300 3.52 -13.25 -3.71
C ASN A 300 2.76 -11.97 -4.15
N VAL A 301 2.04 -12.02 -5.28
CA VAL A 301 1.28 -10.86 -5.80
C VAL A 301 0.11 -10.52 -4.89
N VAL A 302 -0.69 -11.52 -4.47
CA VAL A 302 -1.81 -11.33 -3.53
C VAL A 302 -1.32 -10.75 -2.21
N SER A 303 -0.18 -11.22 -1.70
CA SER A 303 0.43 -10.68 -0.47
C SER A 303 0.85 -9.22 -0.64
N SER A 304 1.47 -8.87 -1.76
CA SER A 304 1.87 -7.48 -2.03
C SER A 304 0.67 -6.54 -2.09
N LEU A 305 -0.44 -6.98 -2.69
CA LEU A 305 -1.72 -6.25 -2.71
C LEU A 305 -2.31 -6.15 -1.30
N ALA A 306 -2.40 -7.26 -0.57
CA ALA A 306 -3.03 -7.31 0.75
C ALA A 306 -2.32 -6.41 1.78
N GLN A 307 -0.99 -6.24 1.66
CA GLN A 307 -0.22 -5.34 2.53
C GLN A 307 -0.61 -3.86 2.47
N ILE A 308 -1.28 -3.44 1.40
CA ILE A 308 -1.69 -2.05 1.17
C ILE A 308 -3.21 -1.85 1.25
N LEU A 309 -3.96 -2.92 1.38
CA LEU A 309 -5.41 -2.86 1.55
C LEU A 309 -5.78 -2.67 3.02
N PRO A 310 -6.91 -1.99 3.32
CA PRO A 310 -7.37 -1.76 4.69
C PRO A 310 -7.76 -3.05 5.42
N ALA A 311 -8.14 -4.08 4.65
CA ALA A 311 -8.46 -5.42 5.16
C ALA A 311 -8.01 -6.48 4.15
N ALA A 312 -7.78 -7.71 4.61
CA ALA A 312 -7.48 -8.83 3.73
C ALA A 312 -8.69 -9.11 2.81
N PRO A 313 -8.52 -9.08 1.49
CA PRO A 313 -9.60 -9.41 0.58
C PRO A 313 -9.96 -10.90 0.70
N ARG A 314 -11.23 -11.23 0.44
CA ARG A 314 -11.61 -12.59 0.18
C ARG A 314 -11.06 -12.98 -1.19
N VAL A 315 -10.35 -14.06 -1.25
CA VAL A 315 -9.83 -14.62 -2.49
C VAL A 315 -10.82 -15.66 -3.02
N GLU A 316 -11.16 -15.58 -4.28
CA GLU A 316 -11.92 -16.61 -4.99
C GLU A 316 -11.13 -17.07 -6.21
N VAL A 317 -10.77 -18.34 -6.22
CA VAL A 317 -10.00 -18.95 -7.30
C VAL A 317 -10.93 -19.61 -8.31
N GLY A 318 -10.65 -19.42 -9.59
CA GLY A 318 -11.39 -20.05 -10.67
C GLY A 318 -10.55 -20.19 -11.92
N GLN A 319 -11.11 -20.87 -12.91
CA GLN A 319 -10.48 -21.03 -14.22
C GLN A 319 -10.55 -19.73 -15.03
N ALA A 320 -9.66 -19.61 -16.02
CA ALA A 320 -9.61 -18.45 -16.89
C ALA A 320 -10.97 -18.15 -17.53
N GLY A 321 -11.46 -16.92 -17.32
CA GLY A 321 -12.77 -16.47 -17.80
C GLY A 321 -13.93 -16.65 -16.81
N SER A 322 -13.74 -17.34 -15.69
CA SER A 322 -14.81 -17.57 -14.68
C SER A 322 -15.08 -16.36 -13.81
N SER A 323 -14.13 -15.44 -13.67
CA SER A 323 -14.17 -14.32 -12.73
C SER A 323 -14.79 -13.03 -13.29
N SER A 324 -15.69 -13.15 -14.29
CA SER A 324 -16.33 -12.00 -14.96
C SER A 324 -17.16 -11.09 -14.03
N SER A 325 -17.55 -11.57 -12.85
CA SER A 325 -18.31 -10.82 -11.86
C SER A 325 -17.48 -9.90 -10.96
N PHE A 326 -16.15 -10.03 -10.95
CA PHE A 326 -15.27 -9.25 -10.07
C PHE A 326 -14.82 -7.94 -10.72
N GLN A 327 -14.74 -6.86 -9.91
CA GLN A 327 -14.24 -5.57 -10.36
C GLN A 327 -12.73 -5.59 -10.62
N THR A 328 -11.99 -6.42 -9.87
CA THR A 328 -10.57 -6.66 -10.05
C THR A 328 -10.32 -8.17 -10.17
N VAL A 329 -9.57 -8.56 -11.17
CA VAL A 329 -9.15 -9.94 -11.40
C VAL A 329 -7.63 -10.00 -11.50
N LEU A 330 -7.04 -11.01 -10.83
CA LEU A 330 -5.63 -11.37 -10.94
C LEU A 330 -5.53 -12.64 -11.80
N VAL A 331 -4.93 -12.54 -12.98
CA VAL A 331 -4.66 -13.66 -13.88
C VAL A 331 -3.19 -14.07 -13.75
N VAL A 332 -2.90 -15.31 -13.37
CA VAL A 332 -1.53 -15.77 -13.14
C VAL A 332 -1.19 -16.97 -14.02
N GLY A 333 0.01 -16.95 -14.56
CA GLY A 333 0.50 -17.96 -15.50
C GLY A 333 0.06 -17.71 -16.94
N ALA A 334 -0.29 -16.45 -17.28
CA ALA A 334 -0.75 -16.11 -18.61
C ALA A 334 0.28 -16.48 -19.68
N THR A 335 -0.24 -17.06 -20.76
CA THR A 335 0.48 -17.31 -22.02
C THR A 335 0.23 -16.15 -22.98
N PRO A 336 0.97 -16.04 -24.11
CA PRO A 336 0.69 -15.04 -25.12
C PRO A 336 -0.77 -15.04 -25.62
N GLN A 337 -1.40 -16.21 -25.71
CA GLN A 337 -2.79 -16.35 -26.15
C GLN A 337 -3.76 -15.80 -25.10
N VAL A 338 -3.52 -16.12 -23.82
CA VAL A 338 -4.34 -15.60 -22.70
C VAL A 338 -4.20 -14.10 -22.61
N ALA A 339 -2.96 -13.58 -22.65
CA ALA A 339 -2.70 -12.14 -22.63
C ALA A 339 -3.42 -11.41 -23.77
N ALA A 340 -3.36 -11.95 -24.98
CA ALA A 340 -4.09 -11.39 -26.14
C ALA A 340 -5.60 -11.43 -25.94
N GLY A 341 -6.16 -12.46 -25.31
CA GLY A 341 -7.59 -12.55 -24.98
C GLY A 341 -8.07 -11.47 -24.01
N PHE A 342 -7.21 -11.05 -23.10
CA PHE A 342 -7.45 -9.92 -22.19
C PHE A 342 -7.08 -8.56 -22.79
N GLY A 343 -6.51 -8.50 -24.00
CA GLY A 343 -6.02 -7.25 -24.59
C GLY A 343 -4.88 -6.62 -23.78
N ALA A 344 -4.01 -7.45 -23.21
CA ALA A 344 -2.87 -7.00 -22.41
C ALA A 344 -1.98 -6.03 -23.18
N PRO A 345 -1.50 -4.94 -22.55
CA PRO A 345 -0.65 -3.94 -23.20
C PRO A 345 0.64 -4.51 -23.76
N LEU A 346 1.24 -5.49 -23.08
CA LEU A 346 2.44 -6.18 -23.53
C LEU A 346 2.09 -7.58 -24.03
N PRO A 347 2.24 -7.86 -25.33
CA PRO A 347 2.16 -9.25 -25.80
C PRO A 347 3.31 -10.04 -25.15
N LEU A 348 3.00 -11.15 -24.47
CA LEU A 348 4.00 -12.02 -23.84
C LEU A 348 4.80 -12.81 -24.92
N ALA A 349 5.48 -12.07 -25.78
CA ALA A 349 6.31 -12.55 -26.87
C ALA A 349 7.53 -11.61 -27.00
N PRO A 350 8.65 -12.04 -27.59
CA PRO A 350 9.82 -11.20 -27.78
C PRO A 350 9.46 -9.86 -28.42
N PHE A 351 9.88 -8.76 -27.82
CA PHE A 351 9.58 -7.42 -28.29
C PHE A 351 10.83 -6.55 -28.42
N ARG A 352 10.81 -5.58 -29.35
CA ARG A 352 11.92 -4.64 -29.58
C ARG A 352 11.66 -3.24 -29.03
N THR A 353 10.41 -2.93 -28.76
CA THR A 353 10.00 -1.66 -28.15
C THR A 353 8.82 -1.94 -27.24
N VAL A 354 8.91 -1.47 -26.00
CA VAL A 354 7.73 -1.38 -25.15
C VAL A 354 6.84 -0.32 -25.79
N PRO A 355 5.51 -0.55 -25.88
CA PRO A 355 4.61 0.53 -26.22
C PRO A 355 4.92 1.73 -25.32
N GLY A 356 5.32 2.86 -25.93
CA GLY A 356 5.67 4.07 -25.20
C GLY A 356 7.14 4.47 -25.27
N GLY A 357 8.02 3.76 -25.98
CA GLY A 357 9.22 4.36 -26.57
C GLY A 357 10.56 4.21 -25.90
N ALA A 358 10.70 3.66 -24.73
CA ALA A 358 12.03 3.21 -24.33
C ALA A 358 12.38 1.96 -25.15
N GLY A 359 13.42 1.99 -25.94
CA GLY A 359 13.87 0.87 -26.77
C GLY A 359 14.40 -0.27 -25.93
N TYR A 360 13.53 -1.00 -25.25
CA TYR A 360 13.90 -2.26 -24.61
C TYR A 360 13.81 -3.36 -25.66
N ARG A 361 14.95 -3.92 -25.99
CA ARG A 361 15.00 -5.15 -26.79
C ARG A 361 15.00 -6.33 -25.83
N VAL A 362 13.94 -7.12 -25.82
CA VAL A 362 13.83 -8.34 -25.03
C VAL A 362 13.73 -9.51 -26.00
N ASP A 363 14.87 -10.13 -26.26
CA ASP A 363 14.98 -11.36 -27.05
C ASP A 363 15.13 -12.61 -26.15
N GLN A 364 15.30 -12.39 -24.82
CA GLN A 364 15.46 -13.44 -23.81
C GLN A 364 14.11 -13.79 -23.20
N PRO A 365 13.95 -14.98 -22.60
CA PRO A 365 12.78 -15.28 -21.78
C PRO A 365 12.56 -14.21 -20.71
N PHE A 366 11.31 -13.79 -20.55
CA PHE A 366 10.91 -12.79 -19.56
C PHE A 366 9.56 -13.12 -18.96
N ALA A 367 9.26 -12.53 -17.83
CA ALA A 367 7.92 -12.48 -17.26
C ALA A 367 7.52 -11.03 -16.98
N ALA A 368 6.24 -10.76 -17.07
CA ALA A 368 5.68 -9.43 -16.83
C ALA A 368 4.43 -9.49 -15.95
N LEU A 369 4.33 -8.51 -15.06
CA LEU A 369 3.11 -8.14 -14.36
C LEU A 369 2.56 -6.90 -15.05
N GLU A 370 1.29 -6.94 -15.41
CA GLU A 370 0.59 -5.86 -16.11
C GLU A 370 -0.67 -5.49 -15.36
N ALA A 371 -1.01 -4.21 -15.29
CA ALA A 371 -2.26 -3.73 -14.71
C ALA A 371 -2.95 -2.79 -15.69
N PHE A 372 -4.14 -3.15 -16.13
CA PHE A 372 -4.88 -2.45 -17.17
C PHE A 372 -6.38 -2.62 -17.01
N HIS A 373 -7.17 -1.90 -17.80
CA HIS A 373 -8.63 -2.01 -17.79
C HIS A 373 -9.11 -2.77 -19.01
N HIS A 374 -9.93 -3.81 -18.80
CA HIS A 374 -10.51 -4.61 -19.87
C HIS A 374 -11.91 -5.10 -19.51
N GLY A 375 -12.86 -4.98 -20.43
CA GLY A 375 -14.21 -5.51 -20.26
C GLY A 375 -14.97 -4.93 -19.05
N GLY A 376 -14.72 -3.66 -18.67
CA GLY A 376 -15.39 -3.01 -17.54
C GLY A 376 -14.77 -3.32 -16.17
N ARG A 377 -13.63 -4.02 -16.12
CA ARG A 377 -12.92 -4.40 -14.88
C ARG A 377 -11.42 -4.11 -14.97
N ASP A 378 -10.78 -4.01 -13.81
CA ASP A 378 -9.34 -3.92 -13.75
C ASP A 378 -8.73 -5.33 -13.75
N VAL A 379 -7.74 -5.52 -14.59
CA VAL A 379 -7.02 -6.78 -14.77
C VAL A 379 -5.59 -6.58 -14.29
N ILE A 380 -5.15 -7.45 -13.41
CA ILE A 380 -3.75 -7.62 -13.03
C ILE A 380 -3.33 -8.95 -13.65
N LEU A 381 -2.41 -8.93 -14.61
CA LEU A 381 -2.00 -10.10 -15.36
C LEU A 381 -0.53 -10.37 -15.12
N LEU A 382 -0.20 -11.55 -14.59
CA LEU A 382 1.16 -12.06 -14.48
C LEU A 382 1.37 -13.19 -15.47
N GLY A 383 2.24 -12.96 -16.44
CA GLY A 383 2.52 -13.92 -17.49
C GLY A 383 4.00 -14.03 -17.82
N ALA A 384 4.36 -15.06 -18.57
CA ALA A 384 5.74 -15.30 -18.97
C ALA A 384 5.85 -15.74 -20.45
N ASP A 385 6.92 -15.27 -21.12
CA ASP A 385 7.39 -15.82 -22.39
C ASP A 385 8.41 -16.94 -22.11
N LYS A 386 8.06 -18.17 -22.49
CA LYS A 386 8.89 -19.40 -22.50
C LYS A 386 9.31 -19.94 -21.13
N ASP A 387 9.72 -19.13 -20.19
CA ASP A 387 10.24 -19.57 -18.88
C ASP A 387 9.26 -19.23 -17.75
N ARG A 388 8.47 -20.21 -17.34
CA ARG A 388 7.47 -20.05 -16.27
C ARG A 388 8.08 -19.86 -14.88
N ALA A 389 9.34 -20.26 -14.66
CA ALA A 389 9.99 -20.03 -13.36
C ALA A 389 10.16 -18.52 -13.07
N LEU A 390 10.15 -17.68 -14.10
CA LEU A 390 10.20 -16.23 -13.94
C LEU A 390 8.92 -15.63 -13.33
N LEU A 391 7.79 -16.35 -13.34
CA LEU A 391 6.56 -15.90 -12.66
C LEU A 391 6.81 -15.67 -11.15
N THR A 392 7.43 -16.67 -10.50
CA THR A 392 7.78 -16.56 -9.08
C THR A 392 8.79 -15.44 -8.82
N VAL A 393 9.75 -15.26 -9.74
CA VAL A 393 10.75 -14.17 -9.63
C VAL A 393 10.05 -12.82 -9.65
N VAL A 394 9.16 -12.55 -10.63
CA VAL A 394 8.39 -11.29 -10.68
C VAL A 394 7.53 -11.11 -9.44
N GLY A 395 6.75 -12.13 -9.06
CA GLY A 395 5.90 -12.07 -7.87
C GLY A 395 6.70 -11.72 -6.62
N LYS A 396 7.86 -12.37 -6.42
CA LYS A 396 8.73 -12.12 -5.28
C LYS A 396 9.36 -10.72 -5.31
N GLU A 397 9.84 -10.27 -6.46
CA GLU A 397 10.39 -8.93 -6.59
C GLU A 397 9.35 -7.86 -6.29
N VAL A 398 8.08 -8.06 -6.70
CA VAL A 398 6.98 -7.15 -6.37
C VAL A 398 6.69 -7.13 -4.86
N LEU A 399 6.70 -8.30 -4.21
CA LEU A 399 6.51 -8.38 -2.75
C LEU A 399 7.65 -7.70 -1.98
N ASP A 400 8.89 -7.85 -2.45
CA ASP A 400 10.10 -7.34 -1.81
C ASP A 400 10.41 -5.87 -2.19
N LEU A 401 9.60 -5.21 -3.04
CA LEU A 401 9.84 -3.82 -3.45
C LEU A 401 9.86 -2.86 -2.26
N PRO A 402 10.82 -1.91 -2.22
CA PRO A 402 10.74 -0.77 -1.33
C PRO A 402 9.45 0.02 -1.63
N GLY A 403 8.52 0.02 -0.70
CA GLY A 403 7.21 0.61 -0.95
C GLY A 403 6.10 -0.43 -1.22
N GLY A 404 6.44 -1.74 -1.32
CA GLY A 404 5.51 -2.81 -1.67
C GLY A 404 4.87 -2.56 -3.04
N TRP A 405 3.61 -2.89 -3.20
CA TRP A 405 2.86 -2.65 -4.44
C TRP A 405 2.97 -1.20 -4.96
N TYR A 406 2.96 -0.20 -4.06
CA TYR A 406 3.12 1.20 -4.45
C TYR A 406 4.51 1.54 -5.00
N GLY A 407 5.51 0.69 -4.79
CA GLY A 407 6.82 0.79 -5.43
C GLY A 407 6.80 0.59 -6.95
N LEU A 408 5.70 0.03 -7.50
CA LEU A 408 5.47 -0.05 -8.94
C LEU A 408 5.13 1.30 -9.57
N GLY A 409 4.75 2.30 -8.75
CA GLY A 409 4.41 3.65 -9.21
C GLY A 409 3.16 3.68 -10.09
N SER A 410 3.07 4.70 -10.95
CA SER A 410 1.97 4.87 -11.91
C SER A 410 2.13 4.03 -13.18
N GLY A 411 3.02 3.02 -13.17
CA GLY A 411 3.24 2.13 -14.29
C GLY A 411 2.05 1.22 -14.58
N GLU A 412 2.03 0.67 -15.78
CA GLU A 412 1.07 -0.35 -16.22
C GLU A 412 1.75 -1.70 -16.45
N ILE A 413 3.06 -1.72 -16.66
CA ILE A 413 3.85 -2.91 -16.95
C ILE A 413 5.07 -2.94 -16.03
N ALA A 414 5.31 -4.08 -15.39
CA ALA A 414 6.53 -4.39 -14.67
C ALA A 414 7.07 -5.72 -15.19
N PHE A 415 8.31 -5.77 -15.66
CA PHE A 415 8.87 -6.99 -16.23
C PHE A 415 10.29 -7.25 -15.77
N THR A 416 10.69 -8.52 -15.80
CA THR A 416 12.07 -8.95 -15.55
C THR A 416 12.48 -10.05 -16.51
N THR A 417 13.80 -10.20 -16.71
CA THR A 417 14.43 -11.32 -17.40
C THR A 417 15.26 -12.11 -16.39
N ALA A 418 15.70 -13.31 -16.74
CA ALA A 418 16.50 -14.17 -15.86
C ALA A 418 17.77 -13.49 -15.27
N ALA A 419 18.31 -12.48 -15.94
CA ALA A 419 19.50 -11.74 -15.52
C ALA A 419 19.22 -10.32 -15.03
N GLY A 420 17.95 -9.89 -15.02
CA GLY A 420 17.55 -8.50 -14.77
C GLY A 420 16.87 -8.28 -13.44
N LYS A 421 16.82 -7.01 -13.02
CA LYS A 421 15.92 -6.54 -11.96
C LYS A 421 14.59 -6.15 -12.56
N LEU A 422 13.53 -6.14 -11.74
CA LEU A 422 12.21 -5.67 -12.12
C LEU A 422 12.30 -4.24 -12.67
N ARG A 423 11.69 -4.01 -13.83
CA ARG A 423 11.59 -2.71 -14.49
C ARG A 423 10.15 -2.35 -14.68
N THR A 424 9.77 -1.15 -14.25
CA THR A 424 8.41 -0.63 -14.42
C THR A 424 8.35 0.36 -15.58
N VAL A 425 7.27 0.30 -16.33
CA VAL A 425 7.00 1.17 -17.48
C VAL A 425 5.58 1.70 -17.38
N ALA A 426 5.45 3.03 -17.51
CA ALA A 426 4.15 3.66 -17.68
C ALA A 426 3.86 3.74 -19.18
N THR A 427 2.74 3.15 -19.60
CA THR A 427 2.37 3.17 -21.02
C THR A 427 1.57 4.43 -21.39
N GLY A 428 0.85 5.01 -20.43
CA GLY A 428 0.05 6.22 -20.61
C GLY A 428 -0.97 6.12 -21.76
N SER A 429 -1.85 7.09 -21.90
CA SER A 429 -2.82 7.16 -22.99
C SER A 429 -2.19 7.23 -24.41
N ALA A 430 -0.90 7.49 -24.50
CA ALA A 430 -0.14 7.54 -25.75
C ALA A 430 0.04 6.15 -26.40
N VAL A 431 -0.07 5.06 -25.64
CA VAL A 431 0.06 3.69 -26.17
C VAL A 431 -1.08 3.33 -27.12
N SER A 432 -2.29 3.77 -26.81
CA SER A 432 -3.46 3.54 -27.67
C SER A 432 -3.36 4.29 -29.03
N GLN A 433 -2.38 5.18 -29.19
CA GLN A 433 -2.18 5.99 -30.41
C GLN A 433 -0.83 5.74 -31.10
N GLY A 434 -0.05 4.75 -30.65
CA GLY A 434 1.28 4.50 -31.22
C GLY A 434 2.31 5.59 -30.87
N GLY A 435 2.06 6.34 -29.80
CA GLY A 435 2.96 7.37 -29.30
C GLY A 435 4.24 6.77 -28.70
N VAL A 436 5.37 7.41 -28.97
CA VAL A 436 6.70 7.05 -28.43
C VAL A 436 6.77 7.55 -26.99
N LEU A 437 7.06 6.68 -26.01
CA LEU A 437 7.39 7.14 -24.64
C LEU A 437 8.61 8.06 -24.71
N PRO A 438 8.66 9.15 -23.96
CA PRO A 438 9.92 9.86 -23.77
C PRO A 438 10.93 8.81 -23.27
N GLY A 439 12.00 8.61 -24.05
CA GLY A 439 13.08 7.72 -23.64
C GLY A 439 13.45 8.08 -22.21
N GLU A 440 13.76 7.10 -21.36
CA GLU A 440 14.65 7.35 -20.24
C GLU A 440 15.92 7.98 -20.85
N THR A 441 15.96 9.28 -20.88
CA THR A 441 17.24 9.93 -20.66
C THR A 441 17.63 9.39 -19.30
N GLY A 442 18.49 8.39 -19.32
CA GLY A 442 19.03 7.78 -18.11
C GLY A 442 19.26 8.91 -17.16
N GLY A 443 18.83 8.79 -15.87
CA GLY A 443 18.68 9.86 -14.90
C GLY A 443 19.91 10.74 -14.69
N GLY A 444 20.50 11.21 -15.75
CA GLY A 444 21.46 12.29 -15.85
C GLY A 444 20.72 13.58 -15.55
N VAL A 445 21.16 14.23 -14.51
CA VAL A 445 20.79 15.59 -14.16
C VAL A 445 20.80 16.39 -15.47
N PRO A 446 19.73 17.13 -15.83
CA PRO A 446 19.70 17.91 -17.06
C PRO A 446 20.98 18.73 -17.17
N ALA A 447 21.61 18.75 -18.34
CA ALA A 447 22.92 19.37 -18.54
C ALA A 447 22.99 20.82 -18.03
N TRP A 448 21.88 21.56 -18.05
CA TRP A 448 21.81 22.90 -17.47
C TRP A 448 21.94 22.89 -15.92
N LEU A 449 21.50 21.82 -15.25
CA LEU A 449 21.59 21.70 -13.79
C LEU A 449 23.03 21.32 -13.36
N GLU A 450 23.74 20.50 -14.16
CA GLU A 450 25.17 20.25 -13.95
C GLU A 450 25.99 21.53 -14.11
N VAL A 451 25.69 22.33 -15.13
CA VAL A 451 26.29 23.63 -15.35
C VAL A 451 25.97 24.60 -14.19
N ALA A 452 24.72 24.60 -13.71
CA ALA A 452 24.31 25.44 -12.58
C ALA A 452 25.04 25.04 -11.29
N ILE A 453 25.17 23.74 -11.00
CA ILE A 453 25.92 23.23 -9.83
C ILE A 453 27.40 23.59 -9.93
N ALA A 454 28.00 23.44 -11.12
CA ALA A 454 29.40 23.82 -11.35
C ALA A 454 29.64 25.33 -11.15
N LEU A 455 28.72 26.18 -11.62
CA LEU A 455 28.79 27.63 -11.43
C LEU A 455 28.67 28.04 -9.95
N VAL A 456 27.74 27.40 -9.21
CA VAL A 456 27.61 27.64 -7.77
C VAL A 456 28.86 27.19 -7.01
N ALA A 457 29.43 26.04 -7.32
CA ALA A 457 30.66 25.55 -6.72
C ALA A 457 31.83 26.49 -6.98
N LEU A 458 31.92 27.01 -8.19
CA LEU A 458 32.96 27.97 -8.61
C LEU A 458 32.81 29.31 -7.89
N ALA A 459 31.57 29.80 -7.71
CA ALA A 459 31.28 31.04 -6.95
C ALA A 459 31.63 30.89 -5.46
N VAL A 460 31.32 29.73 -4.86
CA VAL A 460 31.68 29.42 -3.46
C VAL A 460 33.19 29.35 -3.29
N ALA A 461 33.91 28.67 -4.18
CA ALA A 461 35.37 28.59 -4.17
C ALA A 461 36.02 29.99 -4.30
N ALA A 462 35.54 30.79 -5.22
CA ALA A 462 36.02 32.17 -5.41
C ALA A 462 35.81 33.02 -4.15
N ARG A 463 34.64 32.86 -3.47
CA ARG A 463 34.33 33.59 -2.22
C ARG A 463 35.23 33.17 -1.06
N ILE A 464 35.51 31.86 -0.94
CA ILE A 464 36.43 31.33 0.08
C ILE A 464 37.83 31.87 -0.15
N THR A 465 38.32 31.83 -1.41
CA THR A 465 39.66 32.37 -1.78
C THR A 465 39.75 33.85 -1.50
N TRP A 466 38.71 34.61 -1.85
CA TRP A 466 38.68 36.05 -1.56
C TRP A 466 38.70 36.35 -0.04
N LEU A 467 37.95 35.59 0.76
CA LEU A 467 37.97 35.71 2.22
C LEU A 467 39.36 35.38 2.80
N ALA A 468 39.99 34.32 2.31
CA ALA A 468 41.35 33.94 2.74
C ALA A 468 42.38 35.03 2.42
N LEU A 469 42.32 35.60 1.22
CA LEU A 469 43.21 36.72 0.81
C LEU A 469 42.93 37.98 1.65
N ARG A 470 41.67 38.26 1.97
CA ARG A 470 41.29 39.39 2.83
C ARG A 470 41.83 39.21 4.25
N MET A 471 41.70 38.02 4.82
CA MET A 471 42.25 37.72 6.15
C MET A 471 43.77 37.78 6.18
N ALA A 472 44.46 37.29 5.13
CA ALA A 472 45.91 37.39 5.00
C ALA A 472 46.37 38.85 4.96
N ARG A 473 45.67 39.74 4.22
CA ARG A 473 45.95 41.19 4.21
C ARG A 473 45.74 41.88 5.57
N LEU A 474 44.69 41.46 6.29
CA LEU A 474 44.44 42.02 7.64
C LEU A 474 45.50 41.58 8.64
N ARG A 475 45.96 40.30 8.57
CA ARG A 475 47.07 39.81 9.40
C ARG A 475 48.39 40.54 9.12
N ARG A 476 48.70 40.85 7.86
CA ARG A 476 49.90 41.64 7.51
C ARG A 476 49.82 43.05 8.06
N LYS A 477 48.64 43.71 7.94
CA LYS A 477 48.46 45.06 8.52
C LYS A 477 48.54 45.04 10.04
N ALA A 478 48.04 44.00 10.72
CA ALA A 478 48.16 43.85 12.17
C ALA A 478 49.64 43.67 12.59
N ALA A 479 50.43 42.86 11.89
CA ALA A 479 51.83 42.68 12.16
C ALA A 479 52.64 43.95 11.91
N GLU A 480 52.37 44.70 10.83
CA GLU A 480 53.00 46.03 10.57
C GLU A 480 52.66 47.09 11.63
N ALA A 481 51.42 47.00 12.19
CA ALA A 481 51.00 47.90 13.27
C ALA A 481 51.68 47.56 14.60
N GLU A 482 51.91 46.31 14.89
CA GLU A 482 52.61 45.79 16.07
C GLU A 482 54.11 46.20 16.03
N GLU A 483 54.78 46.01 14.89
CA GLU A 483 56.18 46.40 14.65
C GLU A 483 56.36 47.93 14.79
N ASN A 484 55.40 48.73 14.26
CA ASN A 484 55.41 50.19 14.41
C ASN A 484 55.12 50.65 15.85
N ALA A 485 54.37 49.87 16.65
CA ALA A 485 54.13 50.17 18.07
C ALA A 485 55.36 49.89 18.95
N GLU A 486 56.07 48.77 18.69
CA GLU A 486 57.35 48.45 19.34
C GLU A 486 58.45 49.50 19.03
N ALA A 487 58.54 49.95 17.79
CA ALA A 487 59.48 50.95 17.39
C ALA A 487 59.25 52.33 18.04
N ARG A 488 58.02 52.65 18.44
CA ARG A 488 57.69 53.91 19.14
C ARG A 488 57.81 53.80 20.66
N GLY A 489 57.91 52.62 21.25
CA GLY A 489 58.04 52.40 22.70
C GLY A 489 59.45 52.31 23.20
N SER A 490 60.48 52.33 22.28
CA SER A 490 61.90 52.20 22.59
C SER A 490 62.68 53.51 22.40
N GLY A 491 62.02 54.65 22.27
CA GLY A 491 62.63 55.94 22.14
C GLY A 491 62.54 56.86 23.39
#